data_65beccaa14055674cebfcd9e612c4e08
#
_entry.id   65beccaa14055674cebfcd9e612c4e08
#
_cell.length_a   1.000
_cell.length_b   1.000
_cell.length_c   1.000
_cell.angle_alpha   90.00
_cell.angle_beta   90.00
_cell.angle_gamma   90.00
#
_symmetry.space_group_name_H-M   'P 1'
#
loop_
_entity.id
_entity.type
_entity.pdbx_description
1 polymer ?
#
loop_
_entity_poly.entity_id
_entity_poly.type
_entity_poly.pdbx_seq_one_letter_code
_entity_poly.pdbx_strand_id
1 'polypeptide(L)'
;MKGVLVTVFSLLISYMGMAKDIETLSPDKNLKLNVSVDDDVSMQVYMGTDLLFEVKDIHLDTDHGLVPTRRAKVRSVNRSSVDRIVVPEIKEKFSEIPEKYNETLITFKDKSKLQFRVYNEGVVYRFITDLEGDVVINDEHAEFVFDQSSILTFQQDSSMNSDYEAPYIVKNISEIEQGKTGNLPALLQTPSSVNVLFLESATEDYPCMWLGKGEENLQAHFWLARIVQQAVN
;
A
#
# COMPACT_ATOMS: atom_id res chain seq x y z
N MET A 1 71.03 7.80 5.59
CA MET A 1 69.73 8.45 5.48
C MET A 1 68.69 7.36 5.19
N LYS A 2 67.86 6.98 6.18
CA LYS A 2 66.80 6.00 6.02
C LYS A 2 65.49 6.76 5.76
N GLY A 3 64.94 6.58 4.55
CA GLY A 3 63.64 7.15 4.18
C GLY A 3 62.50 6.32 4.79
N VAL A 4 61.62 6.94 5.54
CA VAL A 4 60.39 6.36 6.08
C VAL A 4 59.28 6.57 5.04
N LEU A 5 58.77 5.45 4.49
CA LEU A 5 57.64 5.45 3.56
C LEU A 5 56.36 5.45 4.42
N VAL A 6 55.64 6.57 4.46
CA VAL A 6 54.32 6.68 5.13
C VAL A 6 53.25 6.30 4.10
N THR A 7 52.68 5.12 4.24
CA THR A 7 51.51 4.69 3.46
C THR A 7 50.25 5.22 4.08
N VAL A 8 49.62 6.22 3.44
CA VAL A 8 48.29 6.72 3.86
C VAL A 8 47.23 5.75 3.35
N PHE A 9 46.62 4.99 4.25
CA PHE A 9 45.47 4.11 3.96
C PHE A 9 44.22 4.99 3.97
N SER A 10 43.73 5.38 2.79
CA SER A 10 42.47 6.11 2.64
C SER A 10 41.33 5.14 2.84
N LEU A 11 40.63 5.21 3.99
CA LEU A 11 39.43 4.44 4.28
C LEU A 11 38.24 5.11 3.55
N LEU A 12 37.88 4.57 2.39
CA LEU A 12 36.63 4.89 1.70
C LEU A 12 35.48 4.27 2.51
N ILE A 13 34.89 5.10 3.38
CA ILE A 13 33.60 4.77 4.00
C ILE A 13 32.53 4.99 2.93
N SER A 14 32.11 3.90 2.30
CA SER A 14 30.90 3.90 1.46
C SER A 14 29.72 4.18 2.39
N TYR A 15 29.16 5.37 2.34
CA TYR A 15 27.85 5.68 2.90
C TYR A 15 26.81 4.92 2.06
N MET A 16 26.53 3.68 2.42
CA MET A 16 25.28 3.02 1.99
C MET A 16 24.16 3.85 2.64
N GLY A 17 23.38 4.55 1.84
CA GLY A 17 22.16 5.18 2.29
C GLY A 17 21.28 4.10 2.90
N MET A 18 21.14 4.11 4.22
CA MET A 18 20.22 3.17 4.88
C MET A 18 18.80 3.54 4.46
N ALA A 19 18.09 2.57 3.87
CA ALA A 19 16.65 2.64 3.71
C ALA A 19 16.05 3.11 5.05
N LYS A 20 15.13 4.06 5.00
CA LYS A 20 14.52 4.57 6.21
C LYS A 20 13.28 3.75 6.51
N ASP A 21 13.41 2.76 7.38
CA ASP A 21 12.29 1.99 7.89
C ASP A 21 11.44 2.84 8.86
N ILE A 22 10.15 2.91 8.58
CA ILE A 22 9.17 3.69 9.34
C ILE A 22 8.14 2.73 9.90
N GLU A 23 8.27 2.44 11.20
CA GLU A 23 7.39 1.52 11.92
C GLU A 23 6.14 2.23 12.46
N THR A 24 4.99 1.55 12.40
CA THR A 24 3.73 1.93 13.04
C THR A 24 3.06 0.68 13.60
N LEU A 25 2.70 0.70 14.88
CA LEU A 25 2.00 -0.40 15.55
C LEU A 25 0.50 -0.14 15.60
N SER A 26 -0.31 -1.19 15.64
CA SER A 26 -1.71 -1.10 16.03
C SER A 26 -1.85 -0.63 17.49
N PRO A 27 -3.02 -0.11 17.91
CA PRO A 27 -3.24 0.29 19.30
C PRO A 27 -3.00 -0.83 20.32
N ASP A 28 -3.32 -2.08 19.98
CA ASP A 28 -3.08 -3.27 20.80
C ASP A 28 -1.69 -3.89 20.59
N LYS A 29 -0.90 -3.35 19.64
CA LYS A 29 0.45 -3.78 19.27
C LYS A 29 0.56 -5.17 18.64
N ASN A 30 -0.56 -5.79 18.23
CA ASN A 30 -0.56 -7.08 17.56
C ASN A 30 -0.19 -6.97 16.08
N LEU A 31 -0.64 -5.90 15.41
CA LEU A 31 -0.21 -5.60 14.03
C LEU A 31 0.92 -4.58 14.04
N LYS A 32 1.87 -4.81 13.16
CA LYS A 32 2.98 -3.91 12.89
C LYS A 32 3.07 -3.67 11.38
N LEU A 33 3.05 -2.39 11.01
CA LEU A 33 3.37 -1.92 9.68
C LEU A 33 4.81 -1.40 9.67
N ASN A 34 5.60 -1.85 8.72
CA ASN A 34 6.92 -1.31 8.43
C ASN A 34 6.95 -0.77 7.00
N VAL A 35 7.17 0.53 6.83
CA VAL A 35 7.26 1.19 5.53
C VAL A 35 8.71 1.48 5.21
N SER A 36 9.19 0.97 4.10
CA SER A 36 10.53 1.23 3.57
C SER A 36 10.46 2.21 2.40
N VAL A 37 11.40 3.15 2.38
CA VAL A 37 11.55 4.14 1.30
C VAL A 37 12.98 4.05 0.81
N ASP A 38 13.18 3.40 -0.33
CA ASP A 38 14.48 3.22 -0.99
C ASP A 38 14.36 3.52 -2.50
N ASP A 39 14.53 2.53 -3.38
CA ASP A 39 14.32 2.70 -4.82
C ASP A 39 12.84 2.94 -5.15
N ASP A 40 11.95 2.31 -4.40
CA ASP A 40 10.50 2.51 -4.38
C ASP A 40 9.97 2.68 -2.96
N VAL A 41 8.67 2.82 -2.81
CA VAL A 41 7.97 2.74 -1.53
C VAL A 41 7.35 1.36 -1.41
N SER A 42 7.70 0.67 -0.33
CA SER A 42 7.13 -0.63 0.01
C SER A 42 6.64 -0.66 1.45
N MET A 43 5.76 -1.61 1.76
CA MET A 43 5.32 -1.84 3.13
C MET A 43 5.24 -3.32 3.45
N GLN A 44 5.54 -3.66 4.69
CA GLN A 44 5.45 -5.00 5.25
C GLN A 44 4.48 -5.00 6.43
N VAL A 45 3.58 -5.97 6.47
CA VAL A 45 2.60 -6.14 7.55
C VAL A 45 2.91 -7.41 8.31
N TYR A 46 3.06 -7.26 9.62
CA TYR A 46 3.36 -8.34 10.55
C TYR A 46 2.23 -8.53 11.55
N MET A 47 2.01 -9.78 11.96
CA MET A 47 1.23 -10.14 13.16
C MET A 47 2.20 -10.72 14.20
N GLY A 48 2.43 -10.00 15.29
CA GLY A 48 3.50 -10.33 16.21
C GLY A 48 4.86 -10.25 15.52
N THR A 49 5.54 -11.41 15.37
CA THR A 49 6.83 -11.52 14.68
C THR A 49 6.70 -12.03 13.23
N ASP A 50 5.54 -12.54 12.84
CA ASP A 50 5.34 -13.23 11.57
C ASP A 50 4.96 -12.24 10.48
N LEU A 51 5.72 -12.24 9.39
CA LEU A 51 5.41 -11.48 8.19
C LEU A 51 4.16 -12.10 7.53
N LEU A 52 3.09 -11.32 7.42
CA LEU A 52 1.87 -11.74 6.74
C LEU A 52 1.96 -11.54 5.24
N PHE A 53 2.37 -10.33 4.83
CA PHE A 53 2.54 -9.97 3.43
C PHE A 53 3.38 -8.69 3.29
N GLU A 54 3.81 -8.45 2.06
CA GLU A 54 4.47 -7.23 1.64
C GLU A 54 3.68 -6.60 0.49
N VAL A 55 3.69 -5.27 0.40
CA VAL A 55 3.24 -4.53 -0.79
C VAL A 55 4.42 -3.75 -1.31
N LYS A 56 4.73 -3.94 -2.58
CA LYS A 56 5.86 -3.31 -3.26
C LYS A 56 5.39 -2.30 -4.28
N ASP A 57 6.31 -1.41 -4.61
CA ASP A 57 6.19 -0.48 -5.72
C ASP A 57 4.94 0.40 -5.64
N ILE A 58 4.67 0.96 -4.45
CA ILE A 58 3.49 1.79 -4.17
C ILE A 58 3.69 3.17 -4.79
N HIS A 59 2.98 3.48 -5.88
CA HIS A 59 3.01 4.80 -6.53
C HIS A 59 1.77 5.05 -7.40
N LEU A 60 1.54 6.33 -7.72
CA LEU A 60 0.66 6.76 -8.80
C LEU A 60 1.51 7.07 -10.03
N ASP A 61 1.06 6.68 -11.21
CA ASP A 61 1.55 7.21 -12.48
C ASP A 61 0.66 8.39 -12.89
N THR A 62 1.28 9.55 -13.09
CA THR A 62 0.55 10.79 -13.42
C THR A 62 1.18 11.44 -14.66
N ASP A 63 0.47 12.40 -15.26
CA ASP A 63 1.01 13.23 -16.33
C ASP A 63 2.17 14.13 -15.88
N HIS A 64 2.43 14.23 -14.58
CA HIS A 64 3.58 14.88 -13.97
C HIS A 64 4.71 13.88 -13.61
N GLY A 65 4.55 12.58 -13.91
CA GLY A 65 5.45 11.47 -13.55
C GLY A 65 4.98 10.68 -12.35
N LEU A 66 5.86 9.83 -11.81
CA LEU A 66 5.53 8.96 -10.68
C LEU A 66 5.43 9.73 -9.36
N VAL A 67 4.44 9.38 -8.54
CA VAL A 67 4.14 10.01 -7.25
C VAL A 67 3.90 8.93 -6.18
N PRO A 68 4.78 8.74 -5.16
CA PRO A 68 6.08 9.40 -5.01
C PRO A 68 7.05 9.03 -6.16
N THR A 69 8.02 9.90 -6.41
CA THR A 69 9.06 9.63 -7.42
C THR A 69 9.92 8.44 -7.00
N ARG A 70 10.56 7.77 -7.96
CA ARG A 70 11.59 6.76 -7.65
C ARG A 70 12.69 7.38 -6.79
N ARG A 71 13.20 6.64 -5.81
CA ARG A 71 14.17 7.12 -4.81
C ARG A 71 13.70 8.37 -4.08
N ALA A 72 12.40 8.40 -3.79
CA ALA A 72 11.76 9.52 -3.10
C ALA A 72 12.48 9.83 -1.79
N LYS A 73 12.65 11.12 -1.50
CA LYS A 73 13.31 11.54 -0.25
C LYS A 73 12.24 11.97 0.75
N VAL A 74 12.22 11.30 1.88
CA VAL A 74 11.33 11.66 3.00
C VAL A 74 11.72 13.06 3.51
N ARG A 75 10.73 13.96 3.57
CA ARG A 75 10.85 15.30 4.15
C ARG A 75 10.50 15.29 5.64
N SER A 76 9.37 14.64 5.98
CA SER A 76 8.92 14.51 7.36
C SER A 76 8.07 13.26 7.55
N VAL A 77 8.03 12.77 8.80
CA VAL A 77 7.17 11.70 9.26
C VAL A 77 6.41 12.22 10.46
N ASN A 78 5.10 12.37 10.33
CA ASN A 78 4.21 12.79 11.40
C ASN A 78 3.43 11.58 11.90
N ARG A 79 3.28 11.45 13.22
CA ARG A 79 2.53 10.37 13.87
C ARG A 79 1.42 10.95 14.71
N SER A 80 0.26 10.29 14.67
CA SER A 80 -0.88 10.59 15.52
C SER A 80 -1.59 9.31 15.95
N SER A 81 -2.47 9.43 16.94
CA SER A 81 -3.33 8.33 17.39
C SER A 81 -4.75 8.86 17.54
N VAL A 82 -5.72 8.06 17.16
CA VAL A 82 -7.14 8.34 17.31
C VAL A 82 -7.76 7.26 18.17
N ASP A 83 -8.56 7.68 19.15
CA ASP A 83 -9.39 6.80 20.01
C ASP A 83 -10.67 7.58 20.32
N ARG A 84 -11.71 7.33 19.54
CA ARG A 84 -13.01 8.02 19.68
C ARG A 84 -14.17 7.13 19.27
N ILE A 85 -15.37 7.54 19.63
CA ILE A 85 -16.62 6.95 19.14
C ILE A 85 -17.18 7.85 18.05
N VAL A 86 -17.45 7.26 16.91
CA VAL A 86 -18.19 7.89 15.82
C VAL A 86 -19.66 7.50 15.94
N VAL A 87 -20.53 8.51 15.99
CA VAL A 87 -21.97 8.31 15.94
C VAL A 87 -22.40 8.59 14.50
N PRO A 88 -22.75 7.56 13.71
CA PRO A 88 -23.18 7.79 12.34
C PRO A 88 -24.49 8.56 12.28
N GLU A 89 -24.64 9.43 11.31
CA GLU A 89 -25.85 10.21 11.07
C GLU A 89 -27.03 9.27 10.79
N ILE A 90 -26.81 8.25 9.98
CA ILE A 90 -27.76 7.17 9.71
C ILE A 90 -27.27 5.92 10.43
N LYS A 91 -28.06 5.46 11.40
CA LYS A 91 -27.76 4.28 12.23
C LYS A 91 -28.30 3.02 11.56
N GLU A 92 -27.51 2.42 10.69
CA GLU A 92 -27.89 1.16 10.02
C GLU A 92 -27.58 -0.06 10.89
N LYS A 93 -26.32 -0.50 10.89
CA LYS A 93 -25.89 -1.72 11.61
C LYS A 93 -25.44 -1.42 13.04
N PHE A 94 -24.82 -0.26 13.26
CA PHE A 94 -24.30 0.17 14.55
C PHE A 94 -24.76 1.59 14.88
N SER A 95 -25.12 1.82 16.15
CA SER A 95 -25.44 3.17 16.66
C SER A 95 -24.19 3.97 17.05
N GLU A 96 -23.09 3.26 17.33
CA GLU A 96 -21.80 3.80 17.73
C GLU A 96 -20.71 2.94 17.09
N ILE A 97 -19.70 3.56 16.53
CA ILE A 97 -18.59 2.88 15.87
C ILE A 97 -17.29 3.31 16.57
N PRO A 98 -16.59 2.39 17.25
CA PRO A 98 -15.26 2.68 17.77
C PRO A 98 -14.30 2.96 16.62
N GLU A 99 -13.64 4.13 16.64
CA GLU A 99 -12.60 4.48 15.70
C GLU A 99 -11.28 4.60 16.48
N LYS A 100 -10.44 3.57 16.35
CA LYS A 100 -9.19 3.47 17.09
C LYS A 100 -8.06 3.00 16.21
N TYR A 101 -7.06 3.88 15.97
CA TYR A 101 -5.91 3.58 15.14
C TYR A 101 -4.69 4.44 15.49
N ASN A 102 -3.53 3.99 15.06
CA ASN A 102 -2.33 4.81 14.99
C ASN A 102 -2.10 5.19 13.52
N GLU A 103 -1.71 6.43 13.29
CA GLU A 103 -1.52 7.00 11.96
C GLU A 103 -0.08 7.46 11.77
N THR A 104 0.45 7.21 10.58
CA THR A 104 1.72 7.76 10.12
C THR A 104 1.51 8.45 8.78
N LEU A 105 1.83 9.73 8.72
CA LEU A 105 1.84 10.54 7.50
C LEU A 105 3.29 10.78 7.08
N ILE A 106 3.67 10.22 5.95
CA ILE A 106 4.97 10.42 5.31
C ILE A 106 4.81 11.51 4.26
N THR A 107 5.59 12.58 4.38
CA THR A 107 5.67 13.66 3.38
C THR A 107 6.99 13.55 2.65
N PHE A 108 6.95 13.51 1.33
CA PHE A 108 8.12 13.47 0.46
C PHE A 108 8.55 14.88 0.04
N LYS A 109 9.78 14.99 -0.55
CA LYS A 109 10.29 16.26 -1.02
C LYS A 109 9.59 16.78 -2.29
N ASP A 110 8.98 15.88 -3.06
CA ASP A 110 8.14 16.18 -4.22
C ASP A 110 6.72 16.68 -3.85
N LYS A 111 6.47 16.94 -2.57
CA LYS A 111 5.20 17.37 -1.96
C LYS A 111 4.14 16.28 -1.86
N SER A 112 4.35 15.12 -2.46
CA SER A 112 3.43 13.98 -2.27
C SER A 112 3.46 13.47 -0.82
N LYS A 113 2.37 12.81 -0.42
CA LYS A 113 2.25 12.23 0.91
C LYS A 113 1.62 10.85 0.80
N LEU A 114 2.07 9.94 1.65
CA LEU A 114 1.40 8.68 1.93
C LEU A 114 0.93 8.67 3.38
N GLN A 115 -0.34 8.40 3.57
CA GLN A 115 -0.96 8.26 4.88
C GLN A 115 -1.26 6.80 5.14
N PHE A 116 -0.78 6.29 6.26
CA PHE A 116 -1.01 4.93 6.73
C PHE A 116 -1.78 4.98 8.04
N ARG A 117 -2.80 4.14 8.19
CA ARG A 117 -3.49 3.90 9.44
C ARG A 117 -3.41 2.44 9.79
N VAL A 118 -3.04 2.16 11.03
CA VAL A 118 -2.95 0.80 11.56
C VAL A 118 -4.00 0.66 12.66
N TYR A 119 -5.02 -0.13 12.36
CA TYR A 119 -6.07 -0.55 13.28
C TYR A 119 -5.67 -1.87 13.95
N ASN A 120 -6.43 -2.34 14.93
CA ASN A 120 -6.19 -3.67 15.50
C ASN A 120 -6.49 -4.79 14.51
N GLU A 121 -7.39 -4.54 13.56
CA GLU A 121 -7.89 -5.52 12.59
C GLU A 121 -7.31 -5.35 11.18
N GLY A 122 -6.53 -4.29 10.93
CA GLY A 122 -6.04 -4.07 9.57
C GLY A 122 -5.20 -2.83 9.37
N VAL A 123 -4.70 -2.72 8.16
CA VAL A 123 -3.87 -1.60 7.69
C VAL A 123 -4.53 -0.96 6.48
N VAL A 124 -4.53 0.36 6.45
CA VAL A 124 -5.06 1.16 5.33
C VAL A 124 -3.99 2.14 4.89
N TYR A 125 -3.87 2.36 3.59
CA TYR A 125 -3.07 3.47 3.07
C TYR A 125 -3.86 4.29 2.04
N ARG A 126 -3.42 5.53 1.83
CA ARG A 126 -3.88 6.38 0.73
C ARG A 126 -2.81 7.38 0.31
N PHE A 127 -2.89 7.78 -0.95
CA PHE A 127 -2.13 8.92 -1.46
C PHE A 127 -2.80 10.23 -1.09
N ILE A 128 -1.99 11.25 -0.84
CA ILE A 128 -2.42 12.64 -0.73
C ILE A 128 -1.46 13.44 -1.61
N THR A 129 -1.97 14.01 -2.68
CA THR A 129 -1.19 14.83 -3.60
C THR A 129 -1.43 16.31 -3.30
N ASP A 130 -0.39 17.11 -3.45
CA ASP A 130 -0.42 18.57 -3.31
C ASP A 130 0.30 19.15 -4.54
N LEU A 131 -0.11 18.62 -5.71
CA LEU A 131 0.42 19.00 -7.00
C LEU A 131 -0.34 20.24 -7.51
N GLU A 132 0.35 21.13 -8.20
CA GLU A 132 -0.24 22.35 -8.73
C GLU A 132 -1.02 22.06 -10.02
N GLY A 133 -2.22 22.63 -10.12
CA GLY A 133 -3.10 22.48 -11.29
C GLY A 133 -3.87 21.17 -11.31
N ASP A 134 -4.49 20.89 -12.44
CA ASP A 134 -5.17 19.63 -12.70
C ASP A 134 -4.13 18.52 -12.92
N VAL A 135 -4.32 17.38 -12.26
CA VAL A 135 -3.45 16.22 -12.35
C VAL A 135 -4.21 15.07 -12.97
N VAL A 136 -3.65 14.48 -13.99
CA VAL A 136 -4.19 13.27 -14.60
C VAL A 136 -3.50 12.07 -13.98
N ILE A 137 -4.27 11.20 -13.31
CA ILE A 137 -3.79 9.92 -12.82
C ILE A 137 -3.99 8.90 -13.95
N ASN A 138 -2.89 8.34 -14.43
CA ASN A 138 -2.87 7.33 -15.47
C ASN A 138 -3.04 5.92 -14.90
N ASP A 139 -2.41 5.64 -13.74
CA ASP A 139 -2.48 4.35 -13.06
C ASP A 139 -2.12 4.50 -11.56
N GLU A 140 -2.55 3.52 -10.76
CA GLU A 140 -2.05 3.29 -9.41
C GLU A 140 -1.40 1.91 -9.36
N HIS A 141 -0.18 1.84 -8.86
CA HIS A 141 0.56 0.61 -8.79
C HIS A 141 0.74 0.13 -7.35
N ALA A 142 0.43 -1.13 -7.12
CA ALA A 142 0.72 -1.85 -5.88
C ALA A 142 0.83 -3.35 -6.17
N GLU A 143 1.95 -3.96 -5.83
CA GLU A 143 2.18 -5.39 -5.96
C GLU A 143 2.09 -6.05 -4.60
N PHE A 144 1.14 -6.97 -4.41
CA PHE A 144 0.89 -7.68 -3.17
C PHE A 144 1.60 -9.03 -3.18
N VAL A 145 2.62 -9.15 -2.33
CA VAL A 145 3.48 -10.34 -2.22
C VAL A 145 3.02 -11.25 -1.10
N PHE A 146 2.54 -12.43 -1.47
CA PHE A 146 2.12 -13.48 -0.56
C PHE A 146 2.81 -14.80 -0.92
N ASP A 147 2.75 -15.76 -0.02
CA ASP A 147 3.12 -17.15 -0.36
C ASP A 147 2.24 -17.66 -1.50
N GLN A 148 2.83 -18.22 -2.52
CA GLN A 148 2.15 -18.68 -3.73
C GLN A 148 1.13 -19.81 -3.48
N SER A 149 1.24 -20.52 -2.36
CA SER A 149 0.28 -21.53 -1.90
C SER A 149 -0.91 -20.93 -1.15
N SER A 150 -0.92 -19.61 -0.92
CA SER A 150 -2.09 -18.92 -0.34
C SER A 150 -3.30 -19.08 -1.24
N ILE A 151 -4.46 -19.19 -0.63
CA ILE A 151 -5.74 -19.45 -1.32
C ILE A 151 -6.50 -18.12 -1.42
N LEU A 152 -6.81 -17.69 -2.64
CA LEU A 152 -7.60 -16.51 -2.91
C LEU A 152 -9.03 -16.91 -3.27
N THR A 153 -9.99 -16.35 -2.54
CA THR A 153 -11.44 -16.43 -2.84
C THR A 153 -11.88 -15.07 -3.35
N PHE A 154 -12.26 -14.97 -4.61
CA PHE A 154 -12.61 -13.72 -5.26
C PHE A 154 -13.58 -13.94 -6.42
N GLN A 155 -14.24 -12.88 -6.83
CA GLN A 155 -15.14 -12.90 -7.98
C GLN A 155 -14.32 -12.57 -9.23
N GLN A 156 -13.86 -13.62 -9.95
CA GLN A 156 -13.07 -13.45 -11.17
C GLN A 156 -13.97 -13.11 -12.34
N ASP A 157 -13.60 -12.11 -13.11
CA ASP A 157 -14.27 -11.74 -14.34
C ASP A 157 -13.26 -11.65 -15.51
N SER A 158 -13.77 -11.62 -16.72
CA SER A 158 -12.98 -11.47 -17.95
C SER A 158 -12.70 -10.01 -18.30
N SER A 159 -13.40 -9.08 -17.68
CA SER A 159 -13.34 -7.65 -17.95
C SER A 159 -13.71 -6.86 -16.71
N MET A 160 -13.04 -5.74 -16.48
CA MET A 160 -13.43 -4.79 -15.43
C MET A 160 -14.74 -4.06 -15.74
N ASN A 161 -15.26 -4.16 -16.96
CA ASN A 161 -16.63 -3.77 -17.29
C ASN A 161 -17.57 -4.95 -17.06
N SER A 162 -18.00 -5.13 -15.85
CA SER A 162 -18.74 -6.28 -15.35
C SER A 162 -20.05 -5.84 -14.69
N ASP A 163 -21.04 -6.72 -14.69
CA ASP A 163 -22.27 -6.58 -13.92
C ASP A 163 -22.13 -7.04 -12.46
N TYR A 164 -20.94 -7.50 -12.07
CA TYR A 164 -20.61 -8.00 -10.72
C TYR A 164 -21.44 -9.23 -10.29
N GLU A 165 -21.90 -10.04 -11.24
CA GLU A 165 -22.73 -11.22 -10.98
C GLU A 165 -21.96 -12.54 -11.11
N ALA A 166 -20.66 -12.51 -11.43
CA ALA A 166 -19.85 -13.72 -11.55
C ALA A 166 -19.76 -14.45 -10.19
N PRO A 167 -19.75 -15.79 -10.16
CA PRO A 167 -19.60 -16.53 -8.91
C PRO A 167 -18.19 -16.37 -8.32
N TYR A 168 -18.09 -16.44 -7.00
CA TYR A 168 -16.79 -16.54 -6.33
C TYR A 168 -16.09 -17.83 -6.69
N ILE A 169 -14.81 -17.75 -6.97
CA ILE A 169 -13.94 -18.91 -7.21
C ILE A 169 -12.86 -18.96 -6.13
N VAL A 170 -12.27 -20.13 -5.97
CA VAL A 170 -11.21 -20.42 -5.01
C VAL A 170 -10.02 -20.97 -5.76
N LYS A 171 -8.88 -20.28 -5.70
CA LYS A 171 -7.63 -20.67 -6.39
C LYS A 171 -6.42 -20.38 -5.50
N ASN A 172 -5.35 -21.18 -5.64
CA ASN A 172 -4.04 -20.76 -5.18
C ASN A 172 -3.56 -19.55 -6.02
N ILE A 173 -2.76 -18.68 -5.41
CA ILE A 173 -2.18 -17.54 -6.15
C ILE A 173 -1.42 -18.02 -7.39
N SER A 174 -0.69 -19.15 -7.27
CA SER A 174 0.07 -19.76 -8.38
C SER A 174 -0.81 -20.21 -9.55
N GLU A 175 -2.11 -20.45 -9.33
CA GLU A 175 -3.08 -20.93 -10.34
C GLU A 175 -3.87 -19.79 -11.00
N ILE A 176 -3.69 -18.55 -10.57
CA ILE A 176 -4.33 -17.39 -11.18
C ILE A 176 -3.64 -17.11 -12.52
N GLU A 177 -4.42 -17.07 -13.58
CA GLU A 177 -3.95 -16.84 -14.94
C GLU A 177 -3.60 -15.36 -15.16
N GLN A 178 -2.59 -15.10 -15.98
CA GLN A 178 -2.24 -13.75 -16.43
C GLN A 178 -3.42 -13.09 -17.16
N GLY A 179 -3.64 -11.81 -16.89
CA GLY A 179 -4.71 -11.02 -17.48
C GLY A 179 -6.12 -11.34 -16.97
N LYS A 180 -6.22 -12.21 -15.95
CA LYS A 180 -7.47 -12.40 -15.21
C LYS A 180 -7.46 -11.56 -13.97
N THR A 181 -8.55 -10.84 -13.75
CA THR A 181 -8.76 -9.96 -12.60
C THR A 181 -10.06 -10.29 -11.91
N GLY A 182 -10.21 -9.85 -10.69
CA GLY A 182 -11.45 -9.95 -9.93
C GLY A 182 -11.67 -8.72 -9.06
N ASN A 183 -12.93 -8.40 -8.84
CA ASN A 183 -13.33 -7.27 -8.04
C ASN A 183 -13.17 -7.54 -6.53
N LEU A 184 -13.26 -6.47 -5.74
CA LEU A 184 -13.32 -6.55 -4.30
C LEU A 184 -14.78 -6.69 -3.80
N PRO A 185 -15.02 -7.33 -2.64
CA PRO A 185 -14.01 -7.84 -1.71
C PRO A 185 -13.36 -9.15 -2.16
N ALA A 186 -12.09 -9.33 -1.83
CA ALA A 186 -11.36 -10.58 -2.06
C ALA A 186 -10.78 -11.09 -0.75
N LEU A 187 -10.94 -12.39 -0.47
CA LEU A 187 -10.45 -13.03 0.76
C LEU A 187 -9.28 -13.94 0.43
N LEU A 188 -8.15 -13.70 1.07
CA LEU A 188 -6.95 -14.52 0.97
C LEU A 188 -6.70 -15.26 2.29
N GLN A 189 -6.49 -16.56 2.21
CA GLN A 189 -6.05 -17.39 3.34
C GLN A 189 -4.59 -17.78 3.15
N THR A 190 -3.75 -17.39 4.10
CA THR A 190 -2.33 -17.77 4.11
C THR A 190 -2.14 -19.22 4.52
N PRO A 191 -0.98 -19.84 4.24
CA PRO A 191 -0.65 -21.19 4.71
C PRO A 191 -0.69 -21.33 6.24
N SER A 192 -0.45 -20.25 6.98
CA SER A 192 -0.56 -20.20 8.44
C SER A 192 -2.01 -20.00 8.94
N SER A 193 -3.01 -20.11 8.03
CA SER A 193 -4.44 -19.97 8.33
C SER A 193 -4.86 -18.57 8.79
N VAL A 194 -4.07 -17.54 8.49
CA VAL A 194 -4.49 -16.15 8.67
C VAL A 194 -5.31 -15.73 7.45
N ASN A 195 -6.45 -15.08 7.72
CA ASN A 195 -7.30 -14.52 6.67
C ASN A 195 -6.99 -13.04 6.46
N VAL A 196 -6.76 -12.63 5.22
CA VAL A 196 -6.56 -11.24 4.80
C VAL A 196 -7.68 -10.86 3.85
N LEU A 197 -8.46 -9.86 4.22
CA LEU A 197 -9.56 -9.35 3.39
C LEU A 197 -9.12 -8.06 2.70
N PHE A 198 -9.19 -8.04 1.38
CA PHE A 198 -8.97 -6.85 0.57
C PHE A 198 -10.27 -6.07 0.42
N LEU A 199 -10.22 -4.80 0.77
CA LEU A 199 -11.35 -3.86 0.74
C LEU A 199 -10.89 -2.49 0.28
N GLU A 200 -11.81 -1.71 -0.24
CA GLU A 200 -11.67 -0.28 -0.49
C GLU A 200 -12.74 0.52 0.24
N SER A 201 -12.49 1.79 0.44
CA SER A 201 -13.44 2.74 0.97
C SER A 201 -13.19 4.13 0.37
N ALA A 202 -14.20 4.99 0.38
CA ALA A 202 -14.12 6.36 -0.13
C ALA A 202 -13.72 6.42 -1.63
N THR A 203 -14.46 5.64 -2.44
CA THR A 203 -14.22 5.50 -3.89
C THR A 203 -15.13 6.40 -4.73
N GLU A 204 -15.71 7.48 -4.16
CA GLU A 204 -16.73 8.31 -4.80
C GLU A 204 -16.24 8.94 -6.12
N ASP A 205 -14.99 9.38 -6.16
CA ASP A 205 -14.38 10.03 -7.32
C ASP A 205 -13.10 9.31 -7.78
N TYR A 206 -13.00 8.02 -7.48
CA TYR A 206 -11.82 7.20 -7.81
C TYR A 206 -12.25 5.82 -8.34
N PRO A 207 -11.54 5.25 -9.33
CA PRO A 207 -11.88 3.93 -9.85
C PRO A 207 -11.69 2.84 -8.79
N CYS A 208 -12.58 1.86 -8.80
CA CYS A 208 -12.44 0.69 -7.93
C CYS A 208 -11.21 -0.13 -8.32
N MET A 209 -10.49 -0.62 -7.31
CA MET A 209 -9.40 -1.56 -7.49
C MET A 209 -9.94 -2.95 -7.86
N TRP A 210 -9.26 -3.57 -8.81
CA TRP A 210 -9.39 -4.99 -9.11
C TRP A 210 -8.09 -5.70 -8.75
N LEU A 211 -8.19 -6.94 -8.33
CA LEU A 211 -7.04 -7.74 -7.96
C LEU A 211 -6.80 -8.80 -9.03
N GLY A 212 -5.59 -8.90 -9.54
CA GLY A 212 -5.23 -9.85 -10.58
C GLY A 212 -3.81 -10.38 -10.44
N LYS A 213 -3.39 -11.18 -11.42
CA LYS A 213 -2.02 -11.69 -11.49
C LYS A 213 -1.11 -10.62 -12.07
N GLY A 214 -0.11 -10.19 -11.30
CA GLY A 214 1.06 -9.47 -11.78
C GLY A 214 2.08 -10.42 -12.44
N GLU A 215 3.34 -10.04 -12.50
CA GLU A 215 4.38 -10.91 -13.06
C GLU A 215 4.56 -12.17 -12.21
N GLU A 216 4.71 -12.03 -10.91
CA GLU A 216 4.90 -13.15 -9.97
C GLU A 216 3.84 -13.21 -8.87
N ASN A 217 3.30 -12.06 -8.45
CA ASN A 217 2.41 -11.90 -7.31
C ASN A 217 1.04 -11.36 -7.72
N LEU A 218 0.21 -11.00 -6.73
CA LEU A 218 -1.03 -10.28 -6.97
C LEU A 218 -0.73 -8.80 -7.22
N GLN A 219 -1.48 -8.17 -8.11
CA GLN A 219 -1.33 -6.77 -8.47
C GLN A 219 -2.68 -6.07 -8.43
N ALA A 220 -2.66 -4.80 -7.97
CA ALA A 220 -3.78 -3.90 -8.15
C ALA A 220 -3.93 -3.53 -9.63
N HIS A 221 -5.16 -3.53 -10.11
CA HIS A 221 -5.54 -3.08 -11.44
C HIS A 221 -6.68 -2.09 -11.33
N PHE A 222 -6.59 -1.00 -12.05
CA PHE A 222 -7.61 0.04 -12.07
C PHE A 222 -8.16 0.21 -13.48
N TRP A 223 -9.48 0.43 -13.62
CA TRP A 223 -10.02 0.84 -14.89
C TRP A 223 -9.60 2.28 -15.15
N LEU A 224 -8.80 2.47 -16.18
CA LEU A 224 -8.31 3.79 -16.59
C LEU A 224 -9.43 4.63 -17.23
N ALA A 225 -10.36 5.10 -16.43
CA ALA A 225 -11.02 6.36 -16.73
C ALA A 225 -10.01 7.43 -16.33
N ARG A 226 -9.54 8.23 -17.28
CA ARG A 226 -8.64 9.34 -17.06
C ARG A 226 -9.21 10.22 -15.92
N ILE A 227 -8.63 10.12 -14.73
CA ILE A 227 -9.07 10.88 -13.57
C ILE A 227 -8.34 12.20 -13.60
N VAL A 228 -9.10 13.28 -13.70
CA VAL A 228 -8.57 14.62 -13.52
C VAL A 228 -8.87 15.04 -12.09
N GLN A 229 -7.85 15.00 -11.23
CA GLN A 229 -7.97 15.58 -9.90
C GLN A 229 -7.89 17.09 -10.02
N GLN A 230 -9.02 17.78 -9.79
CA GLN A 230 -9.04 19.25 -9.77
C GLN A 230 -8.33 19.75 -8.50
N ALA A 231 -7.51 20.79 -8.67
CA ALA A 231 -6.93 21.49 -7.53
C ALA A 231 -8.07 22.05 -6.67
N VAL A 232 -8.14 21.64 -5.41
CA VAL A 232 -9.02 22.26 -4.43
C VAL A 232 -8.40 23.61 -4.05
N ASN A 233 -8.98 24.70 -4.52
CA ASN A 233 -8.59 26.08 -4.16
C ASN A 233 -8.94 26.40 -2.69
#